data_aaf74d441e7880bb28520f8d01d1198c
#
_entry.id   aaf74d441e7880bb28520f8d01d1198c
#
_cell.length_a   1.000
_cell.length_b   1.000
_cell.length_c   1.000
_cell.angle_alpha   90.00
_cell.angle_beta   90.00
_cell.angle_gamma   90.00
#
_symmetry.space_group_name_H-M   'P 1'
#
loop_
_entity.id
_entity.type
_entity.pdbx_description
1 polymer ?
#
loop_
_entity_poly.entity_id
_entity_poly.type
_entity_poly.pdbx_seq_one_letter_code
_entity_poly.pdbx_strand_id
1 'polypeptide(L)'
;VENWVHEIKKPLSLMTLLLDNRKDEMSPLVHTRMLYVRDHTRQDIEQILYFSRLGATHKDYSFESLSILGTCREAVEDNLTLLEEAGFSVEYTENDAQVTSDKKGLMFILGQIISNSVKYVGNNLAPRLIFSIADSMNSEQISLSMKDNGTSIPLSDLPFVFDKGFTGDTGSYLSRSTGMGLY
;
A
#
# COMPACT_ATOMS: atom_id res chain seq x y z
N VAL A 1 -1.12 -11.45 -20.98
CA VAL A 1 -1.28 -10.79 -19.69
C VAL A 1 -2.07 -9.48 -19.84
N GLU A 2 -1.72 -8.59 -20.79
CA GLU A 2 -2.38 -7.27 -20.94
C GLU A 2 -3.88 -7.37 -21.25
N ASN A 3 -4.33 -8.28 -22.11
CA ASN A 3 -5.74 -8.45 -22.40
C ASN A 3 -6.53 -8.91 -21.16
N TRP A 4 -5.94 -9.75 -20.32
CA TRP A 4 -6.58 -10.24 -19.09
C TRP A 4 -6.75 -9.12 -18.06
N VAL A 5 -5.77 -8.20 -18.00
CA VAL A 5 -5.83 -7.00 -17.16
C VAL A 5 -7.02 -6.11 -17.53
N HIS A 6 -7.22 -5.87 -18.82
CA HIS A 6 -8.34 -5.07 -19.30
C HIS A 6 -9.69 -5.74 -18.99
N GLU A 7 -9.76 -7.06 -19.07
CA GLU A 7 -10.97 -7.81 -18.76
C GLU A 7 -11.34 -7.72 -17.25
N ILE A 8 -10.35 -7.76 -16.36
CA ILE A 8 -10.60 -7.63 -14.90
C ILE A 8 -10.93 -6.18 -14.51
N LYS A 9 -10.33 -5.18 -15.15
CA LYS A 9 -10.62 -3.78 -14.86
C LYS A 9 -12.04 -3.36 -15.23
N LYS A 10 -12.66 -3.97 -16.25
CA LYS A 10 -14.03 -3.66 -16.66
C LYS A 10 -15.08 -3.89 -15.55
N PRO A 11 -15.19 -5.08 -14.93
CA PRO A 11 -16.15 -5.30 -13.85
C PRO A 11 -15.86 -4.42 -12.63
N LEU A 12 -14.59 -4.11 -12.35
CA LEU A 12 -14.24 -3.20 -11.25
C LEU A 12 -14.69 -1.77 -11.52
N SER A 13 -14.54 -1.28 -12.76
CA SER A 13 -15.05 0.04 -13.18
C SER A 13 -16.58 0.08 -13.12
N LEU A 14 -17.27 -1.00 -13.53
CA LEU A 14 -18.72 -1.10 -13.41
C LEU A 14 -19.17 -1.09 -11.94
N MET A 15 -18.47 -1.81 -11.07
CA MET A 15 -18.74 -1.80 -9.63
C MET A 15 -18.60 -0.39 -9.05
N THR A 16 -17.54 0.35 -9.42
CA THR A 16 -17.35 1.75 -9.02
C THR A 16 -18.52 2.60 -9.47
N LEU A 17 -18.91 2.52 -10.74
CA LEU A 17 -20.05 3.28 -11.29
C LEU A 17 -21.36 2.98 -10.56
N LEU A 18 -21.60 1.71 -10.22
CA LEU A 18 -22.80 1.30 -9.49
C LEU A 18 -22.81 1.85 -8.06
N LEU A 19 -21.67 1.81 -7.37
CA LEU A 19 -21.54 2.34 -6.02
C LEU A 19 -21.74 3.86 -5.98
N ASP A 20 -21.20 4.58 -6.95
CA ASP A 20 -21.34 6.03 -7.05
C ASP A 20 -22.78 6.45 -7.40
N ASN A 21 -23.41 5.76 -8.36
CA ASN A 21 -24.75 6.13 -8.87
C ASN A 21 -25.91 5.63 -7.99
N ARG A 22 -25.69 4.60 -7.15
CA ARG A 22 -26.72 3.99 -6.31
C ARG A 22 -26.46 4.15 -4.82
N LYS A 23 -25.65 5.12 -4.45
CA LYS A 23 -25.30 5.43 -3.07
C LYS A 23 -26.55 5.59 -2.20
N ASP A 24 -27.55 6.30 -2.71
CA ASP A 24 -28.80 6.61 -1.99
C ASP A 24 -29.75 5.41 -1.83
N GLU A 25 -29.52 4.32 -2.59
CA GLU A 25 -30.29 3.08 -2.50
C GLU A 25 -29.69 2.09 -1.48
N MET A 26 -28.54 2.41 -0.90
CA MET A 26 -27.80 1.56 0.05
C MET A 26 -27.79 2.20 1.44
N SER A 27 -27.78 1.35 2.49
CA SER A 27 -27.47 1.89 3.81
C SER A 27 -26.01 2.39 3.84
N PRO A 28 -25.71 3.47 4.60
CA PRO A 28 -24.34 4.01 4.68
C PRO A 28 -23.30 2.95 5.02
N LEU A 29 -23.62 2.04 5.94
CA LEU A 29 -22.74 0.94 6.33
C LEU A 29 -22.43 -0.02 5.18
N VAL A 30 -23.46 -0.39 4.39
CA VAL A 30 -23.28 -1.28 3.24
C VAL A 30 -22.46 -0.60 2.16
N HIS A 31 -22.75 0.67 1.87
CA HIS A 31 -22.00 1.45 0.89
C HIS A 31 -20.51 1.54 1.26
N THR A 32 -20.18 1.90 2.50
CA THR A 32 -18.78 1.98 2.98
C THR A 32 -18.08 0.62 2.87
N ARG A 33 -18.73 -0.47 3.28
CA ARG A 33 -18.15 -1.81 3.15
C ARG A 33 -17.91 -2.23 1.70
N MET A 34 -18.78 -1.87 0.80
CA MET A 34 -18.64 -2.17 -0.63
C MET A 34 -17.51 -1.35 -1.26
N LEU A 35 -17.35 -0.09 -0.86
CA LEU A 35 -16.19 0.73 -1.26
C LEU A 35 -14.88 0.08 -0.80
N TYR A 36 -14.82 -0.37 0.46
CA TYR A 36 -13.66 -1.09 0.99
C TYR A 36 -13.34 -2.35 0.17
N VAL A 37 -14.34 -3.19 -0.12
CA VAL A 37 -14.16 -4.41 -0.94
C VAL A 37 -13.65 -4.07 -2.34
N ARG A 38 -14.22 -3.01 -2.97
CA ARG A 38 -13.78 -2.53 -4.28
C ARG A 38 -12.30 -2.13 -4.27
N ASP A 39 -11.90 -1.33 -3.29
CA ASP A 39 -10.54 -0.78 -3.21
C ASP A 39 -9.53 -1.88 -2.89
N HIS A 40 -9.88 -2.81 -2.00
CA HIS A 40 -9.05 -3.97 -1.72
C HIS A 40 -8.88 -4.89 -2.93
N THR A 41 -9.96 -5.14 -3.66
CA THR A 41 -9.91 -5.93 -4.92
C THR A 41 -9.04 -5.22 -5.97
N ARG A 42 -9.11 -3.89 -6.06
CA ARG A 42 -8.25 -3.12 -6.96
C ARG A 42 -6.77 -3.27 -6.58
N GLN A 43 -6.44 -3.17 -5.30
CA GLN A 43 -5.08 -3.36 -4.80
C GLN A 43 -4.56 -4.77 -5.11
N ASP A 44 -5.35 -5.82 -4.87
CA ASP A 44 -4.97 -7.20 -5.18
C ASP A 44 -4.67 -7.39 -6.66
N ILE A 45 -5.50 -6.83 -7.54
CA ILE A 45 -5.30 -6.87 -8.99
C ILE A 45 -4.01 -6.14 -9.38
N GLU A 46 -3.77 -4.95 -8.85
CA GLU A 46 -2.55 -4.18 -9.12
C GLU A 46 -1.30 -4.92 -8.64
N GLN A 47 -1.38 -5.59 -7.49
CA GLN A 47 -0.33 -6.45 -6.96
C GLN A 47 -0.01 -7.60 -7.92
N ILE A 48 -1.02 -8.35 -8.36
CA ILE A 48 -0.85 -9.46 -9.32
C ILE A 48 -0.21 -8.95 -10.62
N LEU A 49 -0.64 -7.77 -11.10
CA LEU A 49 -0.09 -7.15 -12.30
C LEU A 49 1.37 -6.74 -12.13
N TYR A 50 1.70 -6.15 -11.00
CA TYR A 50 3.07 -5.79 -10.68
C TYR A 50 3.98 -7.02 -10.68
N PHE A 51 3.57 -8.09 -9.98
CA PHE A 51 4.31 -9.36 -10.00
C PHE A 51 4.46 -9.97 -11.38
N SER A 52 3.42 -9.91 -12.21
CA SER A 52 3.49 -10.45 -13.57
C SER A 52 4.51 -9.70 -14.44
N ARG A 53 4.75 -8.43 -14.15
CA ARG A 53 5.75 -7.57 -14.84
C ARG A 53 7.16 -7.79 -14.33
N LEU A 54 7.37 -8.17 -13.06
CA LEU A 54 8.70 -8.46 -12.52
C LEU A 54 9.43 -9.57 -13.26
N GLY A 55 8.70 -10.54 -13.83
CA GLY A 55 9.23 -11.63 -14.65
C GLY A 55 9.41 -11.30 -16.14
N ALA A 56 8.95 -10.14 -16.60
CA ALA A 56 9.05 -9.76 -18.02
C ALA A 56 10.44 -9.17 -18.32
N THR A 57 10.99 -9.55 -19.47
CA THR A 57 12.34 -9.13 -19.95
C THR A 57 12.42 -7.63 -20.31
N HIS A 58 11.26 -6.97 -20.51
CA HIS A 58 11.16 -5.55 -20.78
C HIS A 58 10.38 -4.88 -19.64
N LYS A 59 11.12 -4.28 -18.70
CA LYS A 59 10.54 -3.46 -17.64
C LYS A 59 10.46 -2.03 -18.16
N ASP A 60 9.26 -1.57 -18.47
CA ASP A 60 9.00 -0.16 -18.80
C ASP A 60 9.00 0.67 -17.52
N TYR A 61 10.17 0.86 -16.92
CA TYR A 61 10.35 1.84 -15.84
C TYR A 61 10.27 3.25 -16.44
N SER A 62 9.46 4.11 -15.85
CA SER A 62 9.39 5.52 -16.19
C SER A 62 10.09 6.33 -15.11
N PHE A 63 11.39 6.57 -15.29
CA PHE A 63 12.15 7.38 -14.35
C PHE A 63 11.84 8.86 -14.54
N GLU A 64 11.44 9.51 -13.46
CA GLU A 64 11.16 10.94 -13.39
C GLU A 64 11.70 11.55 -12.10
N SER A 65 11.87 12.88 -12.06
CA SER A 65 12.27 13.58 -10.84
C SER A 65 11.07 13.69 -9.90
N LEU A 66 11.22 13.17 -8.69
CA LEU A 66 10.16 13.07 -7.68
C LEU A 66 10.56 13.77 -6.38
N SER A 67 9.63 14.50 -5.77
CA SER A 67 9.66 14.84 -4.35
C SER A 67 9.27 13.60 -3.56
N ILE A 68 10.15 13.10 -2.69
CA ILE A 68 9.85 11.93 -1.85
C ILE A 68 8.69 12.24 -0.91
N LEU A 69 8.72 13.40 -0.24
CA LEU A 69 7.66 13.81 0.66
C LEU A 69 6.32 13.99 -0.08
N GLY A 70 6.36 14.57 -1.29
CA GLY A 70 5.20 14.71 -2.17
C GLY A 70 4.59 13.35 -2.51
N THR A 71 5.44 12.38 -2.89
CA THR A 71 5.00 11.01 -3.21
C THR A 71 4.45 10.28 -1.99
N CYS A 72 5.03 10.47 -0.80
CA CYS A 72 4.49 9.91 0.44
C CYS A 72 3.09 10.46 0.77
N ARG A 73 2.88 11.78 0.57
CA ARG A 73 1.56 12.41 0.79
C ARG A 73 0.52 11.88 -0.18
N GLU A 74 0.88 11.73 -1.45
CA GLU A 74 0.00 11.14 -2.46
C GLU A 74 -0.37 9.69 -2.11
N ALA A 75 0.60 8.87 -1.65
CA ALA A 75 0.32 7.51 -1.21
C ALA A 75 -0.59 7.44 0.02
N VAL A 76 -0.47 8.39 0.94
CA VAL A 76 -1.38 8.51 2.10
C VAL A 76 -2.77 8.93 1.64
N GLU A 77 -2.89 9.87 0.70
CA GLU A 77 -4.17 10.33 0.14
C GLU A 77 -4.90 9.19 -0.57
N ASP A 78 -4.19 8.39 -1.37
CA ASP A 78 -4.75 7.20 -2.04
C ASP A 78 -5.26 6.13 -1.04
N ASN A 79 -4.77 6.13 0.20
CA ASN A 79 -5.15 5.19 1.26
C ASN A 79 -5.90 5.88 2.42
N LEU A 80 -6.38 7.12 2.22
CA LEU A 80 -6.94 7.95 3.30
C LEU A 80 -8.11 7.27 4.01
N THR A 81 -9.07 6.75 3.28
CA THR A 81 -10.23 6.05 3.85
C THR A 81 -9.82 4.88 4.75
N LEU A 82 -8.82 4.10 4.32
CA LEU A 82 -8.31 2.95 5.07
C LEU A 82 -7.65 3.40 6.38
N LEU A 83 -6.86 4.47 6.34
CA LEU A 83 -6.17 5.03 7.49
C LEU A 83 -7.15 5.67 8.48
N GLU A 84 -8.15 6.43 7.99
CA GLU A 84 -9.19 7.05 8.82
C GLU A 84 -10.06 6.02 9.53
N GLU A 85 -10.52 4.97 8.82
CA GLU A 85 -11.31 3.88 9.43
C GLU A 85 -10.53 3.13 10.52
N ALA A 86 -9.21 2.99 10.35
CA ALA A 86 -8.33 2.39 11.34
C ALA A 86 -7.88 3.38 12.45
N GLY A 87 -8.24 4.67 12.35
CA GLY A 87 -7.94 5.70 13.34
C GLY A 87 -6.48 6.16 13.35
N PHE A 88 -5.76 6.02 12.24
CA PHE A 88 -4.35 6.43 12.13
C PHE A 88 -4.19 7.94 12.11
N SER A 89 -3.20 8.43 12.86
CA SER A 89 -2.59 9.74 12.64
C SER A 89 -1.33 9.58 11.79
N VAL A 90 -1.14 10.49 10.84
CA VAL A 90 0.03 10.49 9.94
C VAL A 90 0.89 11.71 10.20
N GLU A 91 2.17 11.47 10.41
CA GLU A 91 3.18 12.49 10.69
C GLU A 91 4.28 12.45 9.62
N TYR A 92 4.82 13.61 9.28
CA TYR A 92 5.92 13.76 8.34
C TYR A 92 7.05 14.58 8.96
N THR A 93 8.31 14.20 8.74
CA THR A 93 9.43 15.09 9.03
C THR A 93 9.46 16.22 8.01
N GLU A 94 9.99 17.38 8.40
CA GLU A 94 9.99 18.60 7.57
C GLU A 94 10.91 18.51 6.33
N ASN A 95 11.81 17.53 6.32
CA ASN A 95 12.78 17.37 5.22
C ASN A 95 12.10 16.76 4.00
N ASP A 96 12.44 17.29 2.82
CA ASP A 96 12.12 16.69 1.52
C ASP A 96 13.39 16.47 0.72
N ALA A 97 13.33 15.56 -0.24
CA ALA A 97 14.41 15.30 -1.15
C ALA A 97 13.89 15.00 -2.55
N GLN A 98 14.62 15.46 -3.55
CA GLN A 98 14.35 15.14 -4.95
C GLN A 98 15.16 13.91 -5.36
N VAL A 99 14.50 12.92 -5.95
CA VAL A 99 15.13 11.70 -6.46
C VAL A 99 14.66 11.38 -7.87
N THR A 100 15.48 10.70 -8.63
CA THR A 100 15.06 10.13 -9.91
C THR A 100 14.63 8.68 -9.67
N SER A 101 13.33 8.40 -9.83
CA SER A 101 12.77 7.07 -9.57
C SER A 101 11.54 6.79 -10.44
N ASP A 102 11.09 5.53 -10.44
CA ASP A 102 9.80 5.14 -11.01
C ASP A 102 8.69 5.42 -10.01
N LYS A 103 7.88 6.46 -10.29
CA LYS A 103 6.78 6.89 -9.41
C LYS A 103 5.79 5.77 -9.12
N LYS A 104 5.42 4.99 -10.14
CA LYS A 104 4.43 3.91 -10.00
C LYS A 104 4.93 2.81 -9.06
N GLY A 105 6.19 2.43 -9.21
CA GLY A 105 6.83 1.45 -8.33
C GLY A 105 6.91 1.95 -6.88
N LEU A 106 7.30 3.21 -6.68
CA LEU A 106 7.39 3.80 -5.35
C LEU A 106 6.00 3.91 -4.68
N MET A 107 4.97 4.38 -5.40
CA MET A 107 3.59 4.43 -4.92
C MET A 107 3.07 3.04 -4.53
N PHE A 108 3.38 2.01 -5.34
CA PHE A 108 3.03 0.64 -5.04
C PHE A 108 3.67 0.15 -3.73
N ILE A 109 4.97 0.37 -3.54
CA ILE A 109 5.70 -0.01 -2.31
C ILE A 109 5.09 0.69 -1.09
N LEU A 110 4.87 2.00 -1.18
CA LEU A 110 4.28 2.78 -0.08
C LEU A 110 2.88 2.29 0.27
N GLY A 111 2.04 2.03 -0.73
CA GLY A 111 0.69 1.48 -0.52
C GLY A 111 0.71 0.12 0.18
N GLN A 112 1.65 -0.77 -0.18
CA GLN A 112 1.81 -2.07 0.47
C GLN A 112 2.21 -1.93 1.94
N ILE A 113 3.12 -1.00 2.26
CA ILE A 113 3.55 -0.78 3.65
C ILE A 113 2.41 -0.13 4.45
N ILE A 114 1.67 0.84 3.90
CA ILE A 114 0.48 1.44 4.55
C ILE A 114 -0.57 0.35 4.86
N SER A 115 -0.89 -0.49 3.88
CA SER A 115 -1.84 -1.59 4.05
C SER A 115 -1.39 -2.56 5.15
N ASN A 116 -0.09 -2.89 5.20
CA ASN A 116 0.47 -3.71 6.27
C ASN A 116 0.37 -3.03 7.64
N SER A 117 0.67 -1.73 7.75
CA SER A 117 0.55 -0.98 9.01
C SER A 117 -0.89 -1.01 9.56
N VAL A 118 -1.88 -0.84 8.68
CA VAL A 118 -3.30 -0.94 9.08
C VAL A 118 -3.66 -2.36 9.49
N LYS A 119 -3.22 -3.36 8.74
CA LYS A 119 -3.50 -4.77 9.01
C LYS A 119 -2.93 -5.23 10.35
N TYR A 120 -1.76 -4.75 10.73
CA TYR A 120 -1.04 -5.15 11.94
C TYR A 120 -1.09 -4.10 13.05
N VAL A 121 -2.09 -3.22 13.02
CA VAL A 121 -2.30 -2.21 14.08
C VAL A 121 -2.51 -2.83 15.47
N GLY A 122 -3.02 -4.06 15.54
CA GLY A 122 -3.29 -4.74 16.80
C GLY A 122 -4.40 -4.05 17.62
N ASN A 123 -4.22 -4.03 18.95
CA ASN A 123 -5.15 -3.37 19.87
C ASN A 123 -4.74 -1.93 20.19
N ASN A 124 -3.96 -1.27 19.35
CA ASN A 124 -3.50 0.08 19.59
C ASN A 124 -4.65 1.08 19.41
N LEU A 125 -4.95 1.85 20.46
CA LEU A 125 -6.01 2.85 20.45
C LEU A 125 -5.60 4.19 19.83
N ALA A 126 -4.31 4.39 19.57
CA ALA A 126 -3.77 5.60 18.96
C ALA A 126 -2.70 5.23 17.90
N PRO A 127 -3.11 4.59 16.79
CA PRO A 127 -2.17 4.17 15.77
C PRO A 127 -1.56 5.38 15.07
N ARG A 128 -0.26 5.29 14.80
CA ARG A 128 0.52 6.35 14.14
C ARG A 128 1.39 5.79 13.05
N LEU A 129 1.52 6.57 11.98
CA LEU A 129 2.40 6.33 10.86
C LEU A 129 3.29 7.55 10.66
N ILE A 130 4.62 7.36 10.71
CA ILE A 130 5.60 8.43 10.65
C ILE A 130 6.50 8.22 9.44
N PHE A 131 6.56 9.22 8.57
CA PHE A 131 7.47 9.27 7.43
C PHE A 131 8.66 10.17 7.78
N SER A 132 9.87 9.64 7.60
CA SER A 132 11.11 10.37 7.84
C SER A 132 12.04 10.24 6.64
N ILE A 133 12.61 11.36 6.22
CA ILE A 133 13.58 11.43 5.15
C ILE A 133 14.91 11.86 5.76
N ALA A 134 15.95 11.05 5.55
CA ALA A 134 17.30 11.35 5.98
C ALA A 134 18.22 11.38 4.77
N ASP A 135 19.01 12.45 4.69
CA ASP A 135 20.09 12.57 3.74
C ASP A 135 21.36 11.98 4.37
N SER A 136 22.03 11.13 3.65
CA SER A 136 23.31 10.57 4.13
C SER A 136 24.43 11.55 3.80
N MET A 137 24.99 12.18 4.83
CA MET A 137 26.04 13.21 4.69
C MET A 137 27.28 12.77 3.87
N ASN A 138 27.44 11.47 3.60
CA ASN A 138 28.61 10.91 2.91
C ASN A 138 28.26 10.06 1.69
N SER A 139 27.03 9.98 1.25
CA SER A 139 26.62 9.21 0.08
C SER A 139 25.54 9.96 -0.70
N GLU A 140 25.50 9.76 -2.02
CA GLU A 140 24.40 10.21 -2.88
C GLU A 140 23.11 9.41 -2.63
N GLN A 141 22.91 8.90 -1.41
CA GLN A 141 21.78 8.07 -1.03
C GLN A 141 20.86 8.83 -0.10
N ILE A 142 19.57 8.77 -0.40
CA ILE A 142 18.50 9.27 0.43
C ILE A 142 17.79 8.07 1.05
N SER A 143 17.58 8.14 2.36
CA SER A 143 16.84 7.11 3.10
C SER A 143 15.44 7.61 3.42
N LEU A 144 14.43 6.89 2.93
CA LEU A 144 13.05 7.05 3.35
C LEU A 144 12.73 5.98 4.41
N SER A 145 12.34 6.41 5.58
CA SER A 145 11.88 5.54 6.66
C SER A 145 10.39 5.73 6.90
N MET A 146 9.69 4.64 7.03
CA MET A 146 8.26 4.59 7.34
C MET A 146 8.08 3.74 8.59
N LYS A 147 7.56 4.34 9.67
CA LYS A 147 7.44 3.70 10.98
C LYS A 147 6.00 3.75 11.46
N ASP A 148 5.46 2.61 11.83
CA ASP A 148 4.22 2.50 12.59
C ASP A 148 4.48 2.11 14.05
N ASN A 149 3.45 2.20 14.88
CA ASN A 149 3.46 1.77 16.28
C ASN A 149 2.54 0.56 16.51
N GLY A 150 2.30 -0.24 15.49
CA GLY A 150 1.50 -1.46 15.56
C GLY A 150 2.23 -2.65 16.17
N THR A 151 1.75 -3.84 15.84
CA THR A 151 2.35 -5.09 16.29
C THR A 151 3.70 -5.31 15.61
N SER A 152 4.75 -5.45 16.39
CA SER A 152 6.10 -5.70 15.87
C SER A 152 6.20 -7.09 15.22
N ILE A 153 7.06 -7.19 14.21
CA ILE A 153 7.42 -8.48 13.61
C ILE A 153 8.29 -9.25 14.61
N PRO A 154 7.97 -10.50 14.93
CA PRO A 154 8.82 -11.32 15.79
C PRO A 154 10.24 -11.45 15.21
N LEU A 155 11.25 -11.42 16.08
CA LEU A 155 12.66 -11.55 15.64
C LEU A 155 12.93 -12.84 14.87
N SER A 156 12.20 -13.91 15.18
CA SER A 156 12.24 -15.20 14.47
C SER A 156 11.80 -15.09 13.01
N ASP A 157 10.90 -14.15 12.71
CA ASP A 157 10.24 -13.99 11.40
C ASP A 157 11.01 -13.03 10.50
N LEU A 158 11.78 -12.10 11.08
CA LEU A 158 12.52 -11.07 10.33
C LEU A 158 13.37 -11.61 9.15
N PRO A 159 14.08 -12.74 9.24
CA PRO A 159 14.84 -13.28 8.13
C PRO A 159 13.99 -13.70 6.93
N PHE A 160 12.70 -13.95 7.16
CA PHE A 160 11.78 -14.54 6.18
C PHE A 160 10.73 -13.56 5.63
N VAL A 161 10.67 -12.32 6.15
CA VAL A 161 9.60 -11.35 5.78
C VAL A 161 9.56 -11.00 4.29
N PHE A 162 10.68 -11.18 3.58
CA PHE A 162 10.77 -10.97 2.14
C PHE A 162 10.64 -12.27 1.34
N ASP A 163 10.43 -13.42 1.99
CA ASP A 163 10.26 -14.69 1.29
C ASP A 163 8.85 -14.79 0.69
N LYS A 164 8.77 -15.31 -0.52
CA LYS A 164 7.52 -15.45 -1.25
C LYS A 164 6.52 -16.34 -0.49
N GLY A 165 5.37 -15.79 -0.17
CA GLY A 165 4.28 -16.51 0.51
C GLY A 165 4.48 -16.63 2.02
N PHE A 166 5.49 -16.00 2.61
CA PHE A 166 5.67 -15.98 4.06
C PHE A 166 4.62 -15.08 4.74
N THR A 167 3.92 -15.58 5.73
CA THR A 167 2.85 -14.86 6.44
C THR A 167 3.07 -14.70 7.94
N GLY A 168 4.07 -15.35 8.51
CA GLY A 168 4.29 -15.45 9.96
C GLY A 168 3.13 -16.12 10.72
N ASP A 169 3.32 -16.39 12.01
CA ASP A 169 2.29 -17.02 12.84
C ASP A 169 1.07 -16.13 13.08
N THR A 170 1.26 -14.81 13.10
CA THR A 170 0.17 -13.82 13.26
C THR A 170 -0.74 -13.71 12.03
N GLY A 171 -0.24 -14.02 10.84
CA GLY A 171 -1.00 -13.99 9.58
C GLY A 171 -2.04 -15.09 9.46
N SER A 172 -1.89 -16.20 10.20
CA SER A 172 -2.84 -17.32 10.17
C SER A 172 -4.16 -17.01 10.89
N TYR A 173 -4.18 -16.08 11.82
CA TYR A 173 -5.36 -15.70 12.61
C TYR A 173 -6.09 -14.46 12.06
N LEU A 174 -5.40 -13.57 11.36
CA LEU A 174 -5.95 -12.33 10.79
C LEU A 174 -6.13 -12.51 9.27
N SER A 175 -7.19 -13.23 8.87
CA SER A 175 -7.64 -13.42 7.47
C SER A 175 -6.55 -13.41 6.37
N ARG A 176 -6.41 -14.56 5.71
CA ARG A 176 -5.84 -14.78 4.36
C ARG A 176 -4.84 -13.74 3.80
N SER A 177 -3.71 -13.57 4.47
CA SER A 177 -2.60 -12.87 3.85
C SER A 177 -1.95 -13.77 2.80
N THR A 178 -1.66 -13.23 1.63
CA THR A 178 -1.02 -13.96 0.53
C THR A 178 0.48 -14.16 0.75
N GLY A 179 1.08 -13.45 1.74
CA GLY A 179 2.53 -13.41 1.96
C GLY A 179 3.30 -12.80 0.78
N MET A 180 2.65 -11.98 -0.04
CA MET A 180 3.28 -11.37 -1.23
C MET A 180 3.52 -9.86 -1.09
N GLY A 181 3.08 -9.25 0.01
CA GLY A 181 3.14 -7.79 0.17
C GLY A 181 4.54 -7.21 0.35
N LEU A 182 5.48 -7.96 0.91
CA LEU A 182 6.87 -7.55 1.11
C LEU A 182 7.87 -8.29 0.20
N TYR A 183 7.43 -9.32 -0.52
CA TYR A 183 8.22 -10.09 -1.51
C TYR A 183 8.55 -9.26 -2.78
#